data_9910345144f7e2652ac8215d6b91fbbd
#
_entry.id   9910345144f7e2652ac8215d6b91fbbd
#
_cell.length_a   1.000
_cell.length_b   1.000
_cell.length_c   1.000
_cell.angle_alpha   90.00
_cell.angle_beta   90.00
_cell.angle_gamma   90.00
#
_symmetry.space_group_name_H-M   'P 1'
#
loop_
_entity.id
_entity.type
_entity.pdbx_description
1 polymer ?
#
loop_
_entity_poly.entity_id
_entity_poly.type
_entity_poly.pdbx_seq_one_letter_code
_entity_poly.pdbx_strand_id
1 'polypeptide(L)'
;MNKINNNLNIDNLMKTDLYKDFEYDQKKEIRLGLEKGLDVSIYAKKDFIAKKMKQIRLGLEDNLDVSFYLKKTFTWLQMNEIRLGLKENLNVSIYAKPEFDWEQMLEIRKGLKDNLNVLLYAKEDYSWQQMKQVRLGLENNVDVSNYVKDISDWKKIQEIRFGLEANLEVSVYAKKDFSVEQMKEIRKGLEKNLDVSIYAKPEYNFKKMAEIRKSLIKKEHIPSFVFEKDLNEEQIKEVRKGFKNNVDIFLYAKEEFDYKQMEQIRLGLEANVDVLIYAKSDFTAYQMDEIRKGLENNVDISIYAKKEFTWEQMREIRVGLQDNLEVSIYAKKEFDYKQMEQIRLGLLSNLNVEAYIKEDFNFQQMREIRLGLENNVDISIYAKPEYETPQMLEIRVGLEDNLDVSWYAKPKFNDSQMREIREGLEKGLNVSIYANSDFNEKEMRKIKRELIKKAKKR
;
A
#
# COMPACT_ATOMS: atom_id res chain seq x y z
N MET A 1 77.46 -39.08 -5.50
CA MET A 1 78.19 -38.52 -6.66
C MET A 1 77.23 -37.93 -7.72
N ASN A 2 76.03 -38.44 -8.01
CA ASN A 2 75.16 -37.90 -9.07
C ASN A 2 74.63 -36.47 -8.84
N LYS A 3 74.39 -36.02 -7.62
CA LYS A 3 73.90 -34.67 -7.37
C LYS A 3 74.90 -33.55 -7.60
N ILE A 4 76.18 -33.82 -7.35
CA ILE A 4 77.26 -32.85 -7.54
C ILE A 4 77.51 -32.60 -9.02
N ASN A 5 77.55 -33.69 -9.85
CA ASN A 5 77.71 -33.56 -11.29
C ASN A 5 76.52 -32.85 -11.99
N ASN A 6 75.30 -33.06 -11.51
CA ASN A 6 74.12 -32.38 -12.07
C ASN A 6 74.17 -30.84 -11.76
N ASN A 7 74.54 -30.45 -10.54
CA ASN A 7 74.63 -29.02 -10.20
C ASN A 7 75.73 -28.26 -10.99
N LEU A 8 76.90 -28.89 -11.22
CA LEU A 8 77.92 -28.31 -12.03
C LEU A 8 77.53 -28.11 -13.51
N ASN A 9 76.70 -29.04 -14.04
CA ASN A 9 76.16 -28.95 -15.39
C ASN A 9 75.12 -27.84 -15.51
N ILE A 10 74.21 -27.67 -14.50
CA ILE A 10 73.22 -26.58 -14.46
C ILE A 10 73.92 -25.21 -14.34
N ASP A 11 74.90 -25.05 -13.50
CA ASP A 11 75.65 -23.79 -13.36
C ASP A 11 76.32 -23.35 -14.65
N ASN A 12 76.86 -24.31 -15.43
CA ASN A 12 77.45 -24.01 -16.75
C ASN A 12 76.34 -23.66 -17.77
N LEU A 13 75.23 -24.34 -17.75
CA LEU A 13 74.03 -24.05 -18.62
C LEU A 13 73.48 -22.64 -18.37
N MET A 14 73.39 -22.23 -17.12
CA MET A 14 72.89 -20.87 -16.73
C MET A 14 73.84 -19.70 -17.19
N LYS A 15 75.06 -19.97 -17.52
CA LYS A 15 76.01 -19.01 -18.08
C LYS A 15 75.97 -18.92 -19.61
N THR A 16 75.31 -19.83 -20.29
CA THR A 16 75.24 -19.82 -21.74
C THR A 16 74.40 -18.64 -22.27
N ASP A 17 74.58 -18.32 -23.56
CA ASP A 17 73.83 -17.28 -24.26
C ASP A 17 72.27 -17.52 -24.15
N LEU A 18 71.89 -18.73 -23.90
CA LEU A 18 70.44 -19.10 -23.75
C LEU A 18 69.81 -18.46 -22.52
N TYR A 19 70.58 -18.34 -21.40
CA TYR A 19 70.01 -17.86 -20.12
C TYR A 19 70.77 -16.64 -19.51
N LYS A 20 71.87 -16.21 -20.08
CA LYS A 20 72.67 -15.15 -19.50
C LYS A 20 71.95 -13.82 -19.30
N ASP A 21 71.00 -13.49 -20.18
CA ASP A 21 70.31 -12.18 -20.23
C ASP A 21 68.96 -12.18 -19.40
N PHE A 22 68.68 -13.24 -18.68
CA PHE A 22 67.54 -13.21 -17.76
C PHE A 22 67.88 -12.51 -16.46
N GLU A 23 66.87 -11.86 -15.85
CA GLU A 23 66.98 -11.23 -14.54
C GLU A 23 67.29 -12.27 -13.45
N TYR A 24 67.87 -11.85 -12.32
CA TYR A 24 68.27 -12.73 -11.22
C TYR A 24 67.11 -13.68 -10.77
N ASP A 25 65.90 -13.10 -10.51
CA ASP A 25 64.76 -13.88 -10.07
C ASP A 25 64.21 -14.83 -11.15
N GLN A 26 64.28 -14.44 -12.43
CA GLN A 26 63.95 -15.34 -13.56
C GLN A 26 64.94 -16.51 -13.64
N LYS A 27 66.25 -16.23 -13.53
CA LYS A 27 67.29 -17.27 -13.46
C LYS A 27 67.06 -18.27 -12.33
N LYS A 28 66.63 -17.76 -11.17
CA LYS A 28 66.30 -18.61 -10.03
C LYS A 28 65.18 -19.59 -10.35
N GLU A 29 64.05 -19.15 -10.99
CA GLU A 29 62.95 -19.99 -11.35
C GLU A 29 63.33 -21.03 -12.47
N ILE A 30 64.18 -20.60 -13.43
CA ILE A 30 64.73 -21.49 -14.46
C ILE A 30 65.62 -22.58 -13.81
N ARG A 31 66.55 -22.21 -12.92
CA ARG A 31 67.41 -23.13 -12.19
C ARG A 31 66.59 -24.19 -11.43
N LEU A 32 65.59 -23.74 -10.63
CA LEU A 32 64.73 -24.64 -9.87
C LEU A 32 64.03 -25.66 -10.76
N GLY A 33 63.61 -25.25 -11.96
CA GLY A 33 63.02 -26.19 -12.93
C GLY A 33 64.00 -27.20 -13.48
N LEU A 34 65.19 -26.76 -13.86
CA LEU A 34 66.26 -27.64 -14.33
C LEU A 34 66.67 -28.66 -13.26
N GLU A 35 66.80 -28.24 -12.00
CA GLU A 35 67.10 -29.11 -10.86
C GLU A 35 66.03 -30.23 -10.65
N LYS A 36 64.80 -29.98 -11.09
CA LYS A 36 63.69 -30.92 -11.03
C LYS A 36 63.45 -31.68 -12.36
N GLY A 37 64.32 -31.41 -13.36
CA GLY A 37 64.22 -32.08 -14.67
C GLY A 37 63.01 -31.63 -15.51
N LEU A 38 62.49 -30.42 -15.27
CA LEU A 38 61.36 -29.88 -16.01
C LEU A 38 61.82 -29.30 -17.36
N ASP A 39 60.92 -29.32 -18.37
CA ASP A 39 61.11 -28.57 -19.61
C ASP A 39 60.96 -27.07 -19.39
N VAL A 40 62.05 -26.38 -19.07
CA VAL A 40 62.06 -24.94 -18.80
C VAL A 40 61.83 -24.12 -20.07
N SER A 41 61.94 -24.70 -21.30
CA SER A 41 61.70 -23.95 -22.53
C SER A 41 60.27 -23.44 -22.64
N ILE A 42 59.34 -24.08 -21.94
CA ILE A 42 57.94 -23.69 -21.87
C ILE A 42 57.77 -22.28 -21.27
N TYR A 43 58.59 -21.92 -20.25
CA TYR A 43 58.42 -20.69 -19.51
C TYR A 43 59.67 -19.78 -19.47
N ALA A 44 60.82 -20.25 -19.84
CA ALA A 44 62.04 -19.42 -19.94
C ALA A 44 61.93 -18.46 -21.13
N LYS A 45 61.05 -17.49 -21.00
CA LYS A 45 60.78 -16.44 -22.00
C LYS A 45 61.03 -15.07 -21.37
N LYS A 46 61.81 -14.20 -22.03
CA LYS A 46 62.16 -12.87 -21.52
C LYS A 46 60.97 -12.00 -21.15
N ASP A 47 59.83 -12.21 -21.81
CA ASP A 47 58.57 -11.48 -21.55
C ASP A 47 57.86 -11.95 -20.29
N PHE A 48 58.23 -13.06 -19.70
CA PHE A 48 57.63 -13.53 -18.46
C PHE A 48 58.43 -13.06 -17.25
N ILE A 49 57.77 -12.30 -16.40
CA ILE A 49 58.36 -11.94 -15.10
C ILE A 49 58.55 -13.19 -14.25
N ALA A 50 59.49 -13.17 -13.31
CA ALA A 50 59.81 -14.31 -12.45
C ALA A 50 58.58 -14.92 -11.74
N LYS A 51 57.61 -14.08 -11.30
CA LYS A 51 56.36 -14.54 -10.68
C LYS A 51 55.51 -15.38 -11.61
N LYS A 52 55.42 -15.05 -12.91
CA LYS A 52 54.71 -15.85 -13.92
C LYS A 52 55.46 -17.18 -14.18
N MET A 53 56.80 -17.11 -14.35
CA MET A 53 57.63 -18.32 -14.49
C MET A 53 57.42 -19.26 -13.32
N LYS A 54 57.37 -18.76 -12.10
CA LYS A 54 57.08 -19.53 -10.88
C LYS A 54 55.75 -20.28 -10.96
N GLN A 55 54.66 -19.66 -11.43
CA GLN A 55 53.35 -20.33 -11.52
C GLN A 55 53.40 -21.46 -12.55
N ILE A 56 54.08 -21.28 -13.69
CA ILE A 56 54.21 -22.31 -14.71
C ILE A 56 55.07 -23.45 -14.19
N ARG A 57 56.27 -23.15 -13.59
CA ARG A 57 57.12 -24.17 -12.97
C ARG A 57 56.37 -25.04 -11.97
N LEU A 58 55.66 -24.40 -11.04
CA LEU A 58 54.87 -25.12 -10.03
C LEU A 58 53.77 -25.99 -10.65
N GLY A 59 53.15 -25.54 -11.76
CA GLY A 59 52.19 -26.38 -12.49
C GLY A 59 52.83 -27.59 -13.13
N LEU A 60 54.00 -27.41 -13.77
CA LEU A 60 54.78 -28.54 -14.35
C LEU A 60 55.24 -29.51 -13.27
N GLU A 61 55.67 -29.02 -12.08
CA GLU A 61 56.00 -29.88 -10.93
C GLU A 61 54.84 -30.73 -10.43
N ASP A 62 53.64 -30.19 -10.47
CA ASP A 62 52.39 -30.87 -10.10
C ASP A 62 51.80 -31.69 -11.28
N ASN A 63 52.47 -31.79 -12.42
CA ASN A 63 52.01 -32.44 -13.68
C ASN A 63 50.67 -31.89 -14.20
N LEU A 64 50.44 -30.57 -14.03
CA LEU A 64 49.21 -29.91 -14.49
C LEU A 64 49.36 -29.45 -15.95
N ASP A 65 48.21 -29.36 -16.66
CA ASP A 65 48.17 -28.76 -17.99
C ASP A 65 48.33 -27.23 -17.93
N VAL A 66 49.55 -26.77 -18.09
CA VAL A 66 49.86 -25.34 -18.03
C VAL A 66 49.31 -24.54 -19.22
N SER A 67 48.84 -25.20 -20.30
CA SER A 67 48.35 -24.55 -21.50
C SER A 67 47.13 -23.62 -21.18
N PHE A 68 46.35 -23.94 -20.17
CA PHE A 68 45.23 -23.13 -19.72
C PHE A 68 45.63 -21.73 -19.33
N TYR A 69 46.84 -21.49 -18.80
CA TYR A 69 47.26 -20.20 -18.30
C TYR A 69 48.62 -19.72 -18.88
N LEU A 70 49.22 -20.44 -19.82
CA LEU A 70 50.46 -20.04 -20.51
C LEU A 70 50.22 -18.90 -21.51
N LYS A 71 49.51 -17.85 -21.12
CA LYS A 71 49.20 -16.67 -21.94
C LYS A 71 49.80 -15.42 -21.35
N LYS A 72 50.37 -14.54 -22.20
CA LYS A 72 50.97 -13.28 -21.80
C LYS A 72 49.94 -12.35 -21.12
N THR A 73 48.70 -12.43 -21.54
CA THR A 73 47.57 -11.62 -21.05
C THR A 73 47.26 -11.85 -19.57
N PHE A 74 47.48 -13.06 -19.05
CA PHE A 74 47.23 -13.34 -17.65
C PHE A 74 48.26 -12.68 -16.74
N THR A 75 47.81 -12.12 -15.64
CA THR A 75 48.67 -11.73 -14.50
C THR A 75 49.16 -12.97 -13.77
N TRP A 76 50.19 -12.87 -12.98
CA TRP A 76 50.65 -14.00 -12.16
C TRP A 76 49.65 -14.46 -11.12
N LEU A 77 48.77 -13.55 -10.64
CA LEU A 77 47.67 -13.87 -9.72
C LEU A 77 46.59 -14.70 -10.40
N GLN A 78 46.20 -14.31 -11.62
CA GLN A 78 45.26 -15.10 -12.43
C GLN A 78 45.82 -16.50 -12.71
N MET A 79 47.11 -16.57 -13.11
CA MET A 79 47.79 -17.85 -13.31
C MET A 79 47.78 -18.71 -12.04
N ASN A 80 47.98 -18.13 -10.88
CA ASN A 80 47.88 -18.81 -9.58
C ASN A 80 46.52 -19.44 -9.35
N GLU A 81 45.42 -18.67 -9.57
CA GLU A 81 44.08 -19.16 -9.36
C GLU A 81 43.71 -20.28 -10.33
N ILE A 82 44.14 -20.20 -11.60
CA ILE A 82 43.95 -21.26 -12.60
C ILE A 82 44.73 -22.50 -12.19
N ARG A 83 46.05 -22.35 -11.81
CA ARG A 83 46.86 -23.47 -11.35
C ARG A 83 46.30 -24.17 -10.13
N LEU A 84 45.79 -23.42 -9.14
CA LEU A 84 45.15 -24.02 -7.96
C LEU A 84 43.88 -24.76 -8.32
N GLY A 85 43.07 -24.26 -9.27
CA GLY A 85 41.87 -24.97 -9.74
C GLY A 85 42.19 -26.26 -10.44
N LEU A 86 43.24 -26.30 -11.31
CA LEU A 86 43.74 -27.51 -11.93
C LEU A 86 44.20 -28.53 -10.89
N LYS A 87 44.96 -28.08 -9.86
CA LYS A 87 45.41 -28.91 -8.74
C LYS A 87 44.25 -29.51 -7.94
N GLU A 88 43.15 -28.81 -7.84
CA GLU A 88 41.93 -29.25 -7.20
C GLU A 88 41.00 -30.05 -8.16
N ASN A 89 41.45 -30.37 -9.40
CA ASN A 89 40.69 -31.05 -10.45
C ASN A 89 39.38 -30.35 -10.83
N LEU A 90 39.34 -29.00 -10.76
CA LEU A 90 38.17 -28.23 -11.12
C LEU A 90 38.15 -27.87 -12.61
N ASN A 91 36.94 -27.64 -13.14
CA ASN A 91 36.78 -27.16 -14.51
C ASN A 91 37.19 -25.70 -14.67
N VAL A 92 38.47 -25.46 -14.87
CA VAL A 92 39.03 -24.08 -15.01
C VAL A 92 38.60 -23.36 -16.28
N SER A 93 38.09 -24.10 -17.31
CA SER A 93 37.67 -23.45 -18.56
C SER A 93 36.55 -22.43 -18.39
N ILE A 94 35.81 -22.50 -17.30
CA ILE A 94 34.76 -21.55 -16.95
C ILE A 94 35.34 -20.17 -16.70
N TYR A 95 36.51 -20.06 -16.02
CA TYR A 95 37.08 -18.82 -15.56
C TYR A 95 38.51 -18.52 -16.03
N ALA A 96 39.19 -19.45 -16.68
CA ALA A 96 40.52 -19.24 -17.26
C ALA A 96 40.46 -18.30 -18.50
N LYS A 97 39.94 -17.10 -18.28
CA LYS A 97 39.73 -16.03 -19.29
C LYS A 97 40.34 -14.74 -18.81
N PRO A 98 41.05 -14.01 -19.66
CA PRO A 98 41.73 -12.73 -19.26
C PRO A 98 40.76 -11.66 -18.75
N GLU A 99 39.48 -11.75 -19.13
CA GLU A 99 38.43 -10.79 -18.78
C GLU A 99 38.08 -10.83 -17.28
N PHE A 100 38.27 -11.98 -16.63
CA PHE A 100 38.10 -12.06 -15.18
C PHE A 100 39.34 -11.60 -14.45
N ASP A 101 39.23 -10.73 -13.47
CA ASP A 101 40.32 -10.44 -12.54
C ASP A 101 40.60 -11.64 -11.61
N TRP A 102 41.70 -11.58 -10.88
CA TRP A 102 42.07 -12.71 -10.02
C TRP A 102 41.12 -12.94 -8.84
N GLU A 103 40.49 -11.87 -8.32
CA GLU A 103 39.49 -11.93 -7.27
C GLU A 103 38.22 -12.61 -7.77
N GLN A 104 37.78 -12.28 -8.98
CA GLN A 104 36.65 -12.95 -9.65
C GLN A 104 36.96 -14.44 -9.86
N MET A 105 38.15 -14.78 -10.37
CA MET A 105 38.60 -16.15 -10.54
C MET A 105 38.60 -16.91 -9.21
N LEU A 106 39.07 -16.28 -8.13
CA LEU A 106 39.07 -16.86 -6.78
C LEU A 106 37.66 -17.23 -6.32
N GLU A 107 36.68 -16.33 -6.49
CA GLU A 107 35.31 -16.59 -6.06
C GLU A 107 34.64 -17.68 -6.92
N ILE A 108 34.94 -17.73 -8.23
CA ILE A 108 34.47 -18.82 -9.11
C ILE A 108 35.09 -20.16 -8.70
N ARG A 109 36.45 -20.21 -8.48
CA ARG A 109 37.16 -21.41 -8.04
C ARG A 109 36.60 -21.98 -6.74
N LYS A 110 36.34 -21.10 -5.74
CA LYS A 110 35.72 -21.51 -4.47
C LYS A 110 34.36 -22.17 -4.70
N GLY A 111 33.51 -21.55 -5.51
CA GLY A 111 32.19 -22.10 -5.79
C GLY A 111 32.25 -23.44 -6.52
N LEU A 112 33.18 -23.60 -7.48
CA LEU A 112 33.41 -24.90 -8.13
C LEU A 112 33.85 -25.97 -7.14
N LYS A 113 34.74 -25.60 -6.18
CA LYS A 113 35.20 -26.50 -5.13
C LYS A 113 34.05 -27.00 -4.25
N ASP A 114 33.09 -26.11 -3.95
CA ASP A 114 31.91 -26.40 -3.14
C ASP A 114 30.74 -26.95 -3.96
N ASN A 115 30.96 -27.32 -5.25
CA ASN A 115 29.99 -27.86 -6.20
C ASN A 115 28.76 -26.93 -6.41
N LEU A 116 28.94 -25.62 -6.30
CA LEU A 116 27.89 -24.64 -6.53
C LEU A 116 27.68 -24.37 -8.04
N ASN A 117 26.48 -23.92 -8.40
CA ASN A 117 26.22 -23.47 -9.76
C ASN A 117 26.83 -22.10 -10.03
N VAL A 118 28.13 -22.10 -10.38
CA VAL A 118 28.91 -20.87 -10.64
C VAL A 118 28.41 -20.07 -11.84
N LEU A 119 27.68 -20.69 -12.77
CA LEU A 119 27.15 -20.01 -13.97
C LEU A 119 26.15 -18.90 -13.63
N LEU A 120 25.58 -18.91 -12.45
CA LEU A 120 24.70 -17.86 -11.96
C LEU A 120 25.45 -16.55 -11.75
N TYR A 121 26.77 -16.59 -11.44
CA TYR A 121 27.55 -15.40 -11.10
C TYR A 121 28.89 -15.28 -11.83
N ALA A 122 29.38 -16.29 -12.54
CA ALA A 122 30.62 -16.22 -13.35
C ALA A 122 30.39 -15.36 -14.60
N LYS A 123 30.21 -14.04 -14.38
CA LYS A 123 29.92 -13.03 -15.41
C LYS A 123 30.93 -11.90 -15.32
N GLU A 124 31.48 -11.48 -16.45
CA GLU A 124 32.55 -10.49 -16.54
C GLU A 124 32.16 -9.10 -15.97
N ASP A 125 30.88 -8.75 -16.08
CA ASP A 125 30.29 -7.50 -15.59
C ASP A 125 30.02 -7.48 -14.08
N TYR A 126 30.14 -8.63 -13.40
CA TYR A 126 29.98 -8.68 -11.95
C TYR A 126 31.29 -8.45 -11.22
N SER A 127 31.33 -7.51 -10.26
CA SER A 127 32.49 -7.38 -9.39
C SER A 127 32.70 -8.62 -8.54
N TRP A 128 33.94 -8.89 -8.12
CA TRP A 128 34.21 -10.01 -7.23
C TRP A 128 33.41 -9.98 -5.94
N GLN A 129 33.07 -8.77 -5.43
CA GLN A 129 32.24 -8.62 -4.25
C GLN A 129 30.80 -9.10 -4.51
N GLN A 130 30.23 -8.77 -5.67
CA GLN A 130 28.91 -9.28 -6.08
C GLN A 130 28.95 -10.80 -6.24
N MET A 131 29.96 -11.32 -6.94
CA MET A 131 30.15 -12.79 -7.09
C MET A 131 30.23 -13.48 -5.73
N LYS A 132 30.97 -12.89 -4.79
CA LYS A 132 31.07 -13.39 -3.40
C LYS A 132 29.70 -13.46 -2.71
N GLN A 133 28.84 -12.43 -2.87
CA GLN A 133 27.52 -12.47 -2.23
C GLN A 133 26.65 -13.57 -2.82
N VAL A 134 26.68 -13.77 -4.14
CA VAL A 134 25.94 -14.87 -4.78
C VAL A 134 26.47 -16.23 -4.31
N ARG A 135 27.80 -16.43 -4.31
CA ARG A 135 28.43 -17.67 -3.84
C ARG A 135 28.00 -17.99 -2.40
N LEU A 136 28.14 -17.02 -1.47
CA LEU A 136 27.76 -17.20 -0.08
C LEU A 136 26.25 -17.48 0.09
N GLY A 137 25.41 -16.90 -0.75
CA GLY A 137 23.98 -17.23 -0.77
C GLY A 137 23.75 -18.68 -1.17
N LEU A 138 24.37 -19.12 -2.26
CA LEU A 138 24.25 -20.50 -2.74
C LEU A 138 24.77 -21.52 -1.71
N GLU A 139 25.85 -21.21 -0.98
CA GLU A 139 26.35 -22.03 0.14
C GLU A 139 25.27 -22.23 1.23
N ASN A 140 24.43 -21.22 1.47
CA ASN A 140 23.35 -21.24 2.45
C ASN A 140 21.99 -21.58 1.82
N ASN A 141 21.97 -22.13 0.61
CA ASN A 141 20.75 -22.52 -0.14
C ASN A 141 19.81 -21.36 -0.47
N VAL A 142 20.32 -20.14 -0.60
CA VAL A 142 19.55 -18.99 -1.07
C VAL A 142 20.16 -18.39 -2.33
N ASP A 143 19.33 -18.06 -3.32
CA ASP A 143 19.76 -17.49 -4.60
C ASP A 143 19.47 -15.99 -4.65
N VAL A 144 20.54 -15.20 -4.64
CA VAL A 144 20.48 -13.75 -4.81
C VAL A 144 20.85 -13.28 -6.21
N SER A 145 21.12 -14.18 -7.15
CA SER A 145 21.60 -13.85 -8.50
C SER A 145 20.64 -12.94 -9.28
N ASN A 146 19.34 -13.07 -9.02
CA ASN A 146 18.32 -12.25 -9.67
C ASN A 146 18.39 -10.77 -9.28
N TYR A 147 18.88 -10.45 -8.09
CA TYR A 147 18.99 -9.08 -7.61
C TYR A 147 20.22 -8.35 -8.14
N VAL A 148 21.29 -9.09 -8.50
CA VAL A 148 22.56 -8.50 -8.96
C VAL A 148 22.40 -7.74 -10.27
N LYS A 149 21.47 -8.12 -11.13
CA LYS A 149 21.18 -7.43 -12.40
C LYS A 149 20.69 -6.00 -12.20
N ASP A 150 19.92 -5.79 -11.15
CA ASP A 150 19.26 -4.52 -10.89
C ASP A 150 19.98 -3.69 -9.83
N ILE A 151 20.75 -4.33 -8.95
CA ILE A 151 21.43 -3.70 -7.83
C ILE A 151 22.95 -3.90 -7.98
N SER A 152 23.67 -2.84 -8.36
CA SER A 152 25.13 -2.89 -8.54
C SER A 152 25.92 -2.84 -7.23
N ASP A 153 25.35 -2.27 -6.16
CA ASP A 153 26.02 -2.18 -4.86
C ASP A 153 25.98 -3.54 -4.13
N TRP A 154 27.15 -4.18 -4.02
CA TRP A 154 27.28 -5.47 -3.34
C TRP A 154 26.86 -5.48 -1.87
N LYS A 155 26.90 -4.33 -1.18
CA LYS A 155 26.42 -4.22 0.21
C LYS A 155 24.91 -4.33 0.30
N LYS A 156 24.19 -3.80 -0.68
CA LYS A 156 22.73 -4.00 -0.79
C LYS A 156 22.41 -5.47 -1.05
N ILE A 157 23.15 -6.13 -1.94
CA ILE A 157 22.99 -7.57 -2.20
C ILE A 157 23.26 -8.37 -0.93
N GLN A 158 24.24 -7.97 -0.12
CA GLN A 158 24.52 -8.58 1.18
C GLN A 158 23.33 -8.50 2.14
N GLU A 159 22.68 -7.33 2.24
CA GLU A 159 21.49 -7.18 3.10
C GLU A 159 20.31 -8.02 2.59
N ILE A 160 20.15 -8.17 1.26
CA ILE A 160 19.15 -9.06 0.66
C ILE A 160 19.47 -10.51 1.01
N ARG A 161 20.74 -10.94 0.86
CA ARG A 161 21.18 -12.28 1.23
C ARG A 161 20.89 -12.61 2.69
N PHE A 162 21.23 -11.72 3.61
CA PHE A 162 20.93 -11.91 5.02
C PHE A 162 19.43 -12.05 5.30
N GLY A 163 18.60 -11.30 4.57
CA GLY A 163 17.15 -11.45 4.70
C GLY A 163 16.64 -12.79 4.20
N LEU A 164 17.09 -13.24 3.04
CA LEU A 164 16.72 -14.55 2.48
C LEU A 164 17.20 -15.71 3.37
N GLU A 165 18.44 -15.63 3.90
CA GLU A 165 18.98 -16.62 4.86
C GLU A 165 18.14 -16.69 6.14
N ALA A 166 17.49 -15.60 6.52
CA ALA A 166 16.57 -15.54 7.66
C ALA A 166 15.10 -15.80 7.28
N ASN A 167 14.80 -16.24 6.05
CA ASN A 167 13.44 -16.47 5.51
C ASN A 167 12.52 -15.25 5.61
N LEU A 168 13.07 -14.04 5.43
CA LEU A 168 12.30 -12.80 5.48
C LEU A 168 11.75 -12.41 4.09
N GLU A 169 10.65 -11.65 4.08
CA GLU A 169 10.09 -11.05 2.87
C GLU A 169 10.96 -9.87 2.39
N VAL A 170 11.97 -10.17 1.56
CA VAL A 170 12.94 -9.17 1.09
C VAL A 170 12.39 -8.21 0.04
N SER A 171 11.30 -8.53 -0.63
CA SER A 171 10.68 -7.69 -1.67
C SER A 171 10.32 -6.29 -1.15
N VAL A 172 10.06 -6.19 0.15
CA VAL A 172 9.76 -4.92 0.82
C VAL A 172 10.91 -3.91 0.67
N TYR A 173 12.17 -4.36 0.73
CA TYR A 173 13.34 -3.49 0.74
C TYR A 173 14.38 -3.78 -0.35
N ALA A 174 14.27 -4.85 -1.11
CA ALA A 174 15.16 -5.17 -2.22
C ALA A 174 14.94 -4.23 -3.42
N LYS A 175 15.09 -2.93 -3.21
CA LYS A 175 14.83 -1.86 -4.18
C LYS A 175 16.03 -0.92 -4.29
N LYS A 176 16.22 -0.33 -5.48
CA LYS A 176 17.32 0.61 -5.75
C LYS A 176 17.29 1.85 -4.85
N ASP A 177 16.09 2.32 -4.52
CA ASP A 177 15.86 3.59 -3.83
C ASP A 177 16.25 3.58 -2.34
N PHE A 178 16.39 2.40 -1.74
CA PHE A 178 16.86 2.30 -0.37
C PHE A 178 18.39 2.29 -0.29
N SER A 179 18.96 3.03 0.68
CA SER A 179 20.38 2.89 1.05
C SER A 179 20.63 1.57 1.78
N VAL A 180 21.90 1.17 1.89
CA VAL A 180 22.30 -0.03 2.65
C VAL A 180 21.83 0.04 4.09
N GLU A 181 21.97 1.22 4.73
CA GLU A 181 21.57 1.44 6.11
C GLU A 181 20.06 1.36 6.29
N GLN A 182 19.27 1.88 5.32
CA GLN A 182 17.81 1.76 5.30
C GLN A 182 17.38 0.29 5.17
N MET A 183 17.97 -0.44 4.21
CA MET A 183 17.68 -1.87 4.04
C MET A 183 17.98 -2.66 5.31
N LYS A 184 19.09 -2.36 5.99
CA LYS A 184 19.46 -2.98 7.26
C LYS A 184 18.44 -2.71 8.37
N GLU A 185 17.92 -1.49 8.49
CA GLU A 185 16.92 -1.17 9.51
C GLU A 185 15.58 -1.84 9.22
N ILE A 186 15.18 -1.96 7.92
CA ILE A 186 13.97 -2.70 7.53
C ILE A 186 14.14 -4.19 7.85
N ARG A 187 15.27 -4.82 7.44
CA ARG A 187 15.55 -6.22 7.76
C ARG A 187 15.48 -6.52 9.25
N LYS A 188 16.12 -5.68 10.09
CA LYS A 188 16.04 -5.83 11.55
C LYS A 188 14.61 -5.75 12.12
N GLY A 189 13.73 -5.01 11.45
CA GLY A 189 12.32 -4.96 11.83
C GLY A 189 11.60 -6.25 11.48
N LEU A 190 11.82 -6.76 10.26
CA LEU A 190 11.27 -8.04 9.82
C LEU A 190 11.74 -9.21 10.71
N GLU A 191 13.03 -9.22 11.15
CA GLU A 191 13.57 -10.20 12.12
C GLU A 191 12.83 -10.20 13.46
N LYS A 192 12.14 -9.12 13.78
CA LYS A 192 11.34 -8.96 15.01
C LYS A 192 9.83 -9.05 14.74
N ASN A 193 9.43 -9.48 13.56
CA ASN A 193 8.04 -9.55 13.12
C ASN A 193 7.28 -8.22 13.29
N LEU A 194 7.98 -7.09 13.06
CA LEU A 194 7.35 -5.77 13.08
C LEU A 194 6.70 -5.48 11.73
N ASP A 195 5.60 -4.73 11.74
CA ASP A 195 5.07 -4.12 10.53
C ASP A 195 6.03 -3.02 10.04
N VAL A 196 6.88 -3.40 9.09
CA VAL A 196 7.87 -2.48 8.52
C VAL A 196 7.26 -1.49 7.53
N SER A 197 6.02 -1.70 7.03
CA SER A 197 5.36 -0.79 6.10
C SER A 197 5.24 0.62 6.67
N ILE A 198 5.16 0.72 7.98
CA ILE A 198 5.12 1.98 8.73
C ILE A 198 6.33 2.88 8.42
N TYR A 199 7.52 2.30 8.25
CA TYR A 199 8.76 3.07 8.09
C TYR A 199 9.62 2.67 6.87
N ALA A 200 9.30 1.63 6.14
CA ALA A 200 10.02 1.22 4.93
C ALA A 200 9.71 2.19 3.76
N LYS A 201 10.04 3.46 3.93
CA LYS A 201 9.78 4.56 3.00
C LYS A 201 11.12 5.19 2.57
N PRO A 202 11.43 5.26 1.25
CA PRO A 202 12.73 5.78 0.78
C PRO A 202 13.06 7.20 1.27
N GLU A 203 12.04 8.04 1.48
CA GLU A 203 12.18 9.40 2.02
C GLU A 203 12.59 9.46 3.50
N TYR A 204 12.48 8.36 4.24
CA TYR A 204 12.94 8.31 5.63
C TYR A 204 14.42 7.94 5.69
N ASN A 205 15.25 8.77 6.29
CA ASN A 205 16.65 8.40 6.53
C ASN A 205 16.73 7.22 7.53
N PHE A 206 17.86 6.52 7.52
CA PHE A 206 18.03 5.32 8.36
C PHE A 206 17.94 5.59 9.87
N LYS A 207 18.27 6.81 10.34
CA LYS A 207 18.17 7.19 11.76
C LYS A 207 16.69 7.23 12.19
N LYS A 208 15.85 7.86 11.36
CA LYS A 208 14.40 7.90 11.56
C LYS A 208 13.81 6.50 11.54
N MET A 209 14.21 5.66 10.57
CA MET A 209 13.77 4.26 10.53
C MET A 209 14.17 3.48 11.78
N ALA A 210 15.42 3.66 12.27
CA ALA A 210 15.92 3.01 13.47
C ALA A 210 15.15 3.44 14.72
N GLU A 211 14.77 4.71 14.82
CA GLU A 211 13.97 5.25 15.92
C GLU A 211 12.58 4.64 15.93
N ILE A 212 11.89 4.66 14.78
CA ILE A 212 10.55 4.05 14.64
C ILE A 212 10.62 2.56 15.01
N ARG A 213 11.58 1.81 14.48
CA ARG A 213 11.76 0.40 14.80
C ARG A 213 11.94 0.16 16.29
N LYS A 214 12.80 0.95 16.97
CA LYS A 214 13.03 0.85 18.42
C LYS A 214 11.76 1.15 19.22
N SER A 215 11.01 2.16 18.80
CA SER A 215 9.75 2.53 19.44
C SER A 215 8.69 1.43 19.29
N LEU A 216 8.58 0.83 18.09
CA LEU A 216 7.69 -0.32 17.86
C LEU A 216 8.05 -1.53 18.73
N ILE A 217 9.35 -1.82 18.94
CA ILE A 217 9.80 -2.91 19.81
C ILE A 217 9.39 -2.66 21.26
N LYS A 218 9.59 -1.44 21.74
CA LYS A 218 9.35 -1.09 23.16
C LYS A 218 7.89 -0.86 23.48
N LYS A 219 7.06 -0.48 22.46
CA LYS A 219 5.65 -0.04 22.62
C LYS A 219 5.43 1.06 23.66
N GLU A 220 6.49 1.76 24.04
CA GLU A 220 6.48 2.69 25.18
C GLU A 220 6.50 4.16 24.78
N HIS A 221 7.10 4.49 23.65
CA HIS A 221 7.34 5.90 23.28
C HIS A 221 7.04 6.13 21.81
N ILE A 222 6.25 7.15 21.54
CA ILE A 222 6.07 7.69 20.18
C ILE A 222 7.44 8.22 19.70
N PRO A 223 7.82 7.99 18.44
CA PRO A 223 9.05 8.55 17.88
C PRO A 223 9.15 10.07 18.06
N SER A 224 10.31 10.58 18.48
CA SER A 224 10.49 11.99 18.84
C SER A 224 10.14 12.96 17.72
N PHE A 225 10.38 12.57 16.47
CA PHE A 225 10.07 13.42 15.32
C PHE A 225 8.56 13.69 15.11
N VAL A 226 7.66 12.94 15.76
CA VAL A 226 6.22 13.27 15.78
C VAL A 226 5.98 14.55 16.60
N PHE A 227 6.83 14.78 17.61
CA PHE A 227 6.79 15.99 18.43
C PHE A 227 7.49 17.20 17.78
N GLU A 228 8.20 17.00 16.67
CA GLU A 228 8.71 18.10 15.83
C GLU A 228 7.59 18.78 15.03
N LYS A 229 6.39 18.17 14.99
CA LYS A 229 5.20 18.74 14.39
C LYS A 229 4.42 19.53 15.42
N ASP A 230 3.83 20.63 15.02
CA ASP A 230 3.00 21.50 15.90
C ASP A 230 1.63 20.85 16.15
N LEU A 231 1.63 19.71 16.85
CA LEU A 231 0.42 18.97 17.23
C LEU A 231 0.00 19.35 18.64
N ASN A 232 -1.28 19.65 18.82
CA ASN A 232 -1.85 19.90 20.14
C ASN A 232 -2.02 18.61 20.97
N GLU A 233 -2.36 18.73 22.25
CA GLU A 233 -2.48 17.59 23.16
C GLU A 233 -3.51 16.53 22.72
N GLU A 234 -4.63 16.94 22.14
CA GLU A 234 -5.67 16.00 21.67
C GLU A 234 -5.20 15.23 20.43
N GLN A 235 -4.52 15.88 19.50
CA GLN A 235 -3.89 15.25 18.35
C GLN A 235 -2.81 14.24 18.80
N ILE A 236 -1.97 14.62 19.78
CA ILE A 236 -0.96 13.70 20.35
C ILE A 236 -1.62 12.49 21.03
N LYS A 237 -2.77 12.66 21.71
CA LYS A 237 -3.51 11.54 22.29
C LYS A 237 -3.96 10.54 21.21
N GLU A 238 -4.48 11.02 20.07
CA GLU A 238 -4.88 10.16 18.96
C GLU A 238 -3.68 9.44 18.33
N VAL A 239 -2.55 10.12 18.18
CA VAL A 239 -1.30 9.49 17.73
C VAL A 239 -0.86 8.39 18.69
N ARG A 240 -0.95 8.61 20.01
CA ARG A 240 -0.62 7.59 21.03
C ARG A 240 -1.51 6.35 20.94
N LYS A 241 -2.82 6.55 20.72
CA LYS A 241 -3.76 5.43 20.53
C LYS A 241 -3.37 4.59 19.32
N GLY A 242 -3.14 5.20 18.17
CA GLY A 242 -2.77 4.49 16.97
C GLY A 242 -1.41 3.79 17.07
N PHE A 243 -0.44 4.42 17.70
CA PHE A 243 0.85 3.80 17.97
C PHE A 243 0.72 2.55 18.86
N LYS A 244 -0.11 2.64 19.91
CA LYS A 244 -0.42 1.50 20.78
C LYS A 244 -1.11 0.36 20.02
N ASN A 245 -2.00 0.69 19.08
CA ASN A 245 -2.77 -0.27 18.28
C ASN A 245 -2.01 -0.71 17.02
N ASN A 246 -0.75 -0.28 16.87
CA ASN A 246 0.16 -0.69 15.80
C ASN A 246 -0.32 -0.31 14.39
N VAL A 247 -0.96 0.85 14.25
CA VAL A 247 -1.34 1.39 12.94
C VAL A 247 -0.36 2.46 12.44
N ASP A 248 -0.34 2.73 11.13
CA ASP A 248 0.54 3.73 10.54
C ASP A 248 0.14 5.16 10.94
N ILE A 249 0.71 5.64 12.05
CA ILE A 249 0.47 6.99 12.57
C ILE A 249 0.92 8.11 11.60
N PHE A 250 1.84 7.83 10.65
CA PHE A 250 2.38 8.84 9.74
C PHE A 250 1.38 9.27 8.68
N LEU A 251 0.36 8.46 8.42
CA LEU A 251 -0.71 8.83 7.51
C LEU A 251 -1.56 9.97 8.05
N TYR A 252 -1.71 10.08 9.37
CA TYR A 252 -2.61 11.05 9.97
C TYR A 252 -1.99 11.98 11.02
N ALA A 253 -0.79 11.71 11.55
CA ALA A 253 -0.08 12.61 12.45
C ALA A 253 0.42 13.84 11.68
N LYS A 254 -0.49 14.72 11.23
CA LYS A 254 -0.23 15.89 10.42
C LYS A 254 -1.00 17.08 10.97
N GLU A 255 -0.40 18.27 10.91
CA GLU A 255 -0.99 19.53 11.39
C GLU A 255 -2.31 19.89 10.70
N GLU A 256 -2.47 19.45 9.44
CA GLU A 256 -3.65 19.72 8.63
C GLU A 256 -4.93 19.00 9.10
N PHE A 257 -4.80 17.98 9.96
CA PHE A 257 -5.93 17.24 10.50
C PHE A 257 -6.23 17.66 11.95
N ASP A 258 -7.47 17.94 12.26
CA ASP A 258 -7.89 18.03 13.66
C ASP A 258 -7.92 16.65 14.34
N TYR A 259 -8.02 16.62 15.68
CA TYR A 259 -7.96 15.35 16.42
C TYR A 259 -9.13 14.40 16.08
N LYS A 260 -10.31 14.92 15.68
CA LYS A 260 -11.44 14.09 15.26
C LYS A 260 -11.22 13.47 13.89
N GLN A 261 -10.62 14.23 12.96
CA GLN A 261 -10.20 13.70 11.66
C GLN A 261 -9.14 12.62 11.85
N MET A 262 -8.14 12.86 12.72
CA MET A 262 -7.14 11.86 13.09
C MET A 262 -7.77 10.60 13.68
N GLU A 263 -8.79 10.75 14.54
CA GLU A 263 -9.54 9.62 15.08
C GLU A 263 -10.19 8.78 13.99
N GLN A 264 -10.86 9.40 13.01
CA GLN A 264 -11.52 8.66 11.94
C GLN A 264 -10.51 7.92 11.04
N ILE A 265 -9.36 8.54 10.75
CA ILE A 265 -8.30 7.89 9.98
C ILE A 265 -7.72 6.71 10.78
N ARG A 266 -7.42 6.89 12.08
CA ARG A 266 -6.95 5.82 12.97
C ARG A 266 -7.92 4.64 13.01
N LEU A 267 -9.22 4.90 13.21
CA LEU A 267 -10.25 3.86 13.24
C LEU A 267 -10.32 3.09 11.93
N GLY A 268 -10.18 3.77 10.79
CA GLY A 268 -10.14 3.11 9.49
C GLY A 268 -8.90 2.22 9.31
N LEU A 269 -7.73 2.67 9.77
CA LEU A 269 -6.51 1.85 9.78
C LEU A 269 -6.68 0.61 10.68
N GLU A 270 -7.32 0.76 11.85
CA GLU A 270 -7.61 -0.35 12.76
C GLU A 270 -8.61 -1.36 12.13
N ALA A 271 -9.57 -0.86 11.35
CA ALA A 271 -10.51 -1.67 10.58
C ALA A 271 -9.93 -2.22 9.26
N ASN A 272 -8.67 -1.90 8.95
CA ASN A 272 -7.97 -2.30 7.71
C ASN A 272 -8.71 -1.87 6.42
N VAL A 273 -9.31 -0.69 6.42
CA VAL A 273 -9.89 -0.08 5.21
C VAL A 273 -8.94 0.93 4.56
N ASP A 274 -9.11 1.18 3.26
CA ASP A 274 -8.28 2.16 2.54
C ASP A 274 -8.60 3.59 2.98
N VAL A 275 -7.84 4.10 3.93
CA VAL A 275 -8.01 5.46 4.47
C VAL A 275 -7.58 6.55 3.50
N LEU A 276 -6.75 6.25 2.48
CA LEU A 276 -6.25 7.26 1.53
C LEU A 276 -7.37 7.90 0.71
N ILE A 277 -8.50 7.23 0.61
CA ILE A 277 -9.69 7.75 -0.06
C ILE A 277 -10.21 9.00 0.65
N TYR A 278 -10.21 9.01 1.98
CA TYR A 278 -10.82 10.07 2.79
C TYR A 278 -9.86 10.81 3.73
N ALA A 279 -8.63 10.37 3.90
CA ALA A 279 -7.61 11.08 4.71
C ALA A 279 -7.15 12.36 3.99
N LYS A 280 -8.07 13.31 3.84
CA LYS A 280 -7.90 14.61 3.17
C LYS A 280 -8.49 15.68 4.05
N SER A 281 -7.79 16.79 4.28
CA SER A 281 -8.23 17.89 5.13
C SER A 281 -9.54 18.56 4.67
N ASP A 282 -9.92 18.36 3.40
CA ASP A 282 -11.18 18.86 2.82
C ASP A 282 -12.44 18.20 3.39
N PHE A 283 -12.32 16.99 3.94
CA PHE A 283 -13.43 16.30 4.58
C PHE A 283 -13.49 16.62 6.07
N THR A 284 -14.66 16.96 6.57
CA THR A 284 -14.88 17.03 8.02
C THR A 284 -14.77 15.64 8.67
N ALA A 285 -14.52 15.60 9.96
CA ALA A 285 -14.48 14.34 10.71
C ALA A 285 -15.78 13.52 10.57
N TYR A 286 -16.94 14.17 10.48
CA TYR A 286 -18.23 13.51 10.29
C TYR A 286 -18.37 12.92 8.88
N GLN A 287 -17.88 13.61 7.85
CA GLN A 287 -17.83 13.07 6.49
C GLN A 287 -16.88 11.87 6.41
N MET A 288 -15.70 11.96 7.03
CA MET A 288 -14.75 10.85 7.13
C MET A 288 -15.37 9.63 7.82
N ASP A 289 -16.15 9.84 8.90
CA ASP A 289 -16.87 8.77 9.62
C ASP A 289 -17.86 8.05 8.71
N GLU A 290 -18.65 8.78 7.91
CA GLU A 290 -19.62 8.18 7.00
C GLU A 290 -18.94 7.44 5.83
N ILE A 291 -17.79 7.95 5.32
CA ILE A 291 -17.02 7.25 4.28
C ILE A 291 -16.38 5.98 4.87
N ARG A 292 -15.77 6.07 6.07
CA ARG A 292 -15.19 4.91 6.78
C ARG A 292 -16.22 3.81 6.98
N LYS A 293 -17.41 4.15 7.52
CA LYS A 293 -18.52 3.20 7.71
C LYS A 293 -18.95 2.54 6.40
N GLY A 294 -18.91 3.28 5.30
CA GLY A 294 -19.20 2.73 3.98
C GLY A 294 -18.19 1.69 3.55
N LEU A 295 -16.91 1.98 3.72
CA LEU A 295 -15.81 1.05 3.45
C LEU A 295 -15.90 -0.20 4.32
N GLU A 296 -16.15 -0.05 5.62
CA GLU A 296 -16.35 -1.17 6.57
C GLU A 296 -17.51 -2.09 6.17
N ASN A 297 -18.54 -1.55 5.56
CA ASN A 297 -19.72 -2.29 5.11
C ASN A 297 -19.68 -2.67 3.62
N ASN A 298 -18.55 -2.44 2.94
CA ASN A 298 -18.32 -2.77 1.53
C ASN A 298 -19.37 -2.17 0.56
N VAL A 299 -19.87 -0.96 0.85
CA VAL A 299 -20.76 -0.25 -0.08
C VAL A 299 -19.96 0.63 -1.04
N ASP A 300 -20.53 0.93 -2.20
CA ASP A 300 -19.88 1.80 -3.19
C ASP A 300 -19.85 3.27 -2.71
N ILE A 301 -18.75 3.64 -2.09
CA ILE A 301 -18.55 4.99 -1.58
C ILE A 301 -18.33 6.04 -2.69
N SER A 302 -18.03 5.63 -3.93
CA SER A 302 -17.74 6.55 -5.03
C SER A 302 -18.93 7.48 -5.34
N ILE A 303 -20.11 7.06 -4.99
CA ILE A 303 -21.36 7.80 -5.19
C ILE A 303 -21.40 9.03 -4.28
N TYR A 304 -20.92 8.92 -3.03
CA TYR A 304 -21.13 9.96 -2.01
C TYR A 304 -19.84 10.50 -1.36
N ALA A 305 -18.69 9.87 -1.50
CA ALA A 305 -17.43 10.37 -0.94
C ALA A 305 -16.93 11.63 -1.69
N LYS A 306 -17.73 12.67 -1.66
CA LYS A 306 -17.55 13.94 -2.36
C LYS A 306 -17.79 15.10 -1.40
N LYS A 307 -16.92 16.09 -1.39
CA LYS A 307 -16.98 17.23 -0.45
C LYS A 307 -18.25 18.09 -0.53
N GLU A 308 -18.95 18.03 -1.66
CA GLU A 308 -20.20 18.75 -1.86
C GLU A 308 -21.37 18.18 -1.08
N PHE A 309 -21.32 16.95 -0.61
CA PHE A 309 -22.36 16.39 0.26
C PHE A 309 -22.06 16.70 1.73
N THR A 310 -23.08 17.07 2.49
CA THR A 310 -22.96 17.12 3.95
C THR A 310 -22.86 15.70 4.51
N TRP A 311 -22.39 15.55 5.74
CA TRP A 311 -22.29 14.23 6.37
C TRP A 311 -23.65 13.55 6.52
N GLU A 312 -24.73 14.36 6.77
CA GLU A 312 -26.08 13.86 6.84
C GLU A 312 -26.55 13.29 5.48
N GLN A 313 -26.26 14.01 4.40
CA GLN A 313 -26.54 13.53 3.04
C GLN A 313 -25.74 12.24 2.73
N MET A 314 -24.46 12.19 3.09
CA MET A 314 -23.62 10.99 2.93
C MET A 314 -24.23 9.80 3.70
N ARG A 315 -24.72 10.06 4.92
CA ARG A 315 -25.38 9.04 5.75
C ARG A 315 -26.61 8.45 5.07
N GLU A 316 -27.51 9.31 4.55
CA GLU A 316 -28.73 8.85 3.89
C GLU A 316 -28.41 8.03 2.63
N ILE A 317 -27.36 8.44 1.86
CA ILE A 317 -26.92 7.68 0.68
C ILE A 317 -26.32 6.33 1.12
N ARG A 318 -25.41 6.33 2.12
CA ARG A 318 -24.80 5.10 2.64
C ARG A 318 -25.83 4.09 3.15
N VAL A 319 -26.80 4.56 3.94
CA VAL A 319 -27.87 3.67 4.46
C VAL A 319 -28.69 3.10 3.31
N GLY A 320 -29.04 3.90 2.31
CA GLY A 320 -29.74 3.41 1.13
C GLY A 320 -28.95 2.35 0.36
N LEU A 321 -27.62 2.53 0.21
CA LEU A 321 -26.76 1.53 -0.40
C LEU A 321 -26.71 0.22 0.41
N GLN A 322 -26.69 0.31 1.75
CA GLN A 322 -26.76 -0.86 2.64
C GLN A 322 -28.10 -1.61 2.51
N ASP A 323 -29.19 -0.87 2.27
CA ASP A 323 -30.52 -1.43 2.02
C ASP A 323 -30.70 -1.88 0.55
N ASN A 324 -29.64 -1.83 -0.28
CA ASN A 324 -29.65 -2.14 -1.72
C ASN A 324 -30.65 -1.31 -2.53
N LEU A 325 -30.90 -0.06 -2.14
CA LEU A 325 -31.79 0.86 -2.85
C LEU A 325 -31.08 1.55 -4.02
N GLU A 326 -31.85 1.99 -5.01
CA GLU A 326 -31.35 2.79 -6.12
C GLU A 326 -31.12 4.24 -5.68
N VAL A 327 -29.96 4.49 -5.05
CA VAL A 327 -29.62 5.80 -4.48
C VAL A 327 -29.42 6.91 -5.53
N SER A 328 -29.17 6.56 -6.80
CA SER A 328 -28.99 7.50 -7.90
C SER A 328 -30.16 8.48 -8.05
N ILE A 329 -31.34 8.06 -7.62
CA ILE A 329 -32.57 8.85 -7.64
C ILE A 329 -32.42 10.09 -6.77
N TYR A 330 -31.77 9.98 -5.60
CA TYR A 330 -31.71 11.06 -4.60
C TYR A 330 -30.29 11.48 -4.19
N ALA A 331 -29.25 10.78 -4.61
CA ALA A 331 -27.86 11.16 -4.34
C ALA A 331 -27.46 12.41 -5.16
N LYS A 332 -28.15 13.51 -4.92
CA LYS A 332 -28.01 14.80 -5.60
C LYS A 332 -27.89 15.91 -4.57
N LYS A 333 -26.92 16.84 -4.76
CA LYS A 333 -26.64 17.93 -3.80
C LYS A 333 -27.84 18.86 -3.58
N GLU A 334 -28.80 18.90 -4.52
CA GLU A 334 -29.98 19.75 -4.50
C GLU A 334 -30.99 19.31 -3.42
N PHE A 335 -31.01 18.03 -3.06
CA PHE A 335 -31.82 17.53 -1.98
C PHE A 335 -31.13 17.71 -0.64
N ASP A 336 -31.80 18.31 0.34
CA ASP A 336 -31.32 18.27 1.72
C ASP A 336 -31.43 16.83 2.29
N TYR A 337 -30.74 16.55 3.40
CA TYR A 337 -30.71 15.19 3.97
C TYR A 337 -32.08 14.69 4.41
N LYS A 338 -33.01 15.59 4.82
CA LYS A 338 -34.39 15.21 5.20
C LYS A 338 -35.23 14.85 4.00
N GLN A 339 -35.03 15.55 2.86
CA GLN A 339 -35.64 15.18 1.59
C GLN A 339 -35.10 13.80 1.13
N MET A 340 -33.77 13.59 1.20
CA MET A 340 -33.16 12.28 0.91
C MET A 340 -33.75 11.17 1.79
N GLU A 341 -33.93 11.43 3.08
CA GLU A 341 -34.57 10.50 4.02
C GLU A 341 -35.98 10.11 3.57
N GLN A 342 -36.83 11.09 3.17
CA GLN A 342 -38.16 10.78 2.70
C GLN A 342 -38.18 9.96 1.42
N ILE A 343 -37.24 10.22 0.51
CA ILE A 343 -37.10 9.43 -0.74
C ILE A 343 -36.63 8.01 -0.40
N ARG A 344 -35.59 7.87 0.44
CA ARG A 344 -35.07 6.57 0.89
C ARG A 344 -36.14 5.71 1.55
N LEU A 345 -36.94 6.30 2.48
CA LEU A 345 -38.04 5.60 3.14
C LEU A 345 -39.13 5.16 2.15
N GLY A 346 -39.43 6.00 1.16
CA GLY A 346 -40.39 5.62 0.09
C GLY A 346 -39.87 4.47 -0.77
N LEU A 347 -38.58 4.50 -1.17
CA LEU A 347 -37.96 3.38 -1.91
C LEU A 347 -37.93 2.10 -1.07
N LEU A 348 -37.62 2.20 0.23
CA LEU A 348 -37.63 1.05 1.16
C LEU A 348 -39.03 0.41 1.25
N SER A 349 -40.09 1.21 1.15
CA SER A 349 -41.51 0.76 1.13
C SER A 349 -42.03 0.42 -0.28
N ASN A 350 -41.13 0.39 -1.31
CA ASN A 350 -41.48 0.15 -2.72
C ASN A 350 -42.55 1.11 -3.28
N LEU A 351 -42.55 2.37 -2.82
CA LEU A 351 -43.50 3.38 -3.29
C LEU A 351 -43.00 4.05 -4.59
N ASN A 352 -43.94 4.60 -5.36
CA ASN A 352 -43.60 5.44 -6.49
C ASN A 352 -43.07 6.82 -6.00
N VAL A 353 -41.76 6.95 -5.80
CA VAL A 353 -41.13 8.18 -5.30
C VAL A 353 -41.14 9.31 -6.32
N GLU A 354 -41.28 9.01 -7.64
CA GLU A 354 -41.35 10.01 -8.70
C GLU A 354 -42.47 11.03 -8.50
N ALA A 355 -43.50 10.66 -7.76
CA ALA A 355 -44.63 11.52 -7.44
C ALA A 355 -44.21 12.74 -6.59
N TYR A 356 -43.08 12.66 -5.84
CA TYR A 356 -42.70 13.72 -4.91
C TYR A 356 -41.19 14.07 -4.91
N ILE A 357 -40.35 13.46 -5.76
CA ILE A 357 -38.92 13.79 -5.89
C ILE A 357 -38.70 15.12 -6.64
N LYS A 358 -39.65 16.03 -6.60
CA LYS A 358 -39.54 17.34 -7.20
C LYS A 358 -38.84 18.29 -6.21
N GLU A 359 -37.97 19.13 -6.74
CA GLU A 359 -37.25 20.15 -5.95
C GLU A 359 -38.18 21.17 -5.26
N ASP A 360 -39.39 21.33 -5.82
CA ASP A 360 -40.39 22.27 -5.28
C ASP A 360 -41.04 21.85 -3.96
N PHE A 361 -40.90 20.57 -3.54
CA PHE A 361 -41.43 20.10 -2.28
C PHE A 361 -40.37 20.11 -1.18
N ASN A 362 -40.68 20.74 -0.03
CA ASN A 362 -39.88 20.59 1.16
C ASN A 362 -40.06 19.18 1.78
N PHE A 363 -39.15 18.80 2.68
CA PHE A 363 -39.17 17.44 3.27
C PHE A 363 -40.48 17.08 3.99
N GLN A 364 -41.18 18.08 4.57
CA GLN A 364 -42.44 17.87 5.27
C GLN A 364 -43.58 17.58 4.29
N GLN A 365 -43.62 18.29 3.16
CA GLN A 365 -44.58 18.01 2.06
C GLN A 365 -44.29 16.63 1.47
N MET A 366 -42.98 16.28 1.21
CA MET A 366 -42.62 14.94 0.75
C MET A 366 -43.07 13.86 1.72
N ARG A 367 -42.97 14.10 3.04
CA ARG A 367 -43.43 13.19 4.07
C ARG A 367 -44.93 12.96 3.98
N GLU A 368 -45.74 14.01 3.86
CA GLU A 368 -47.20 13.88 3.76
C GLU A 368 -47.63 13.12 2.49
N ILE A 369 -46.93 13.34 1.37
CA ILE A 369 -47.16 12.61 0.12
C ILE A 369 -46.76 11.12 0.29
N ARG A 370 -45.56 10.83 0.87
CA ARG A 370 -45.13 9.45 1.16
C ARG A 370 -46.12 8.70 2.04
N LEU A 371 -46.56 9.32 3.14
CA LEU A 371 -47.57 8.72 4.03
C LEU A 371 -48.90 8.43 3.30
N GLY A 372 -49.33 9.30 2.40
CA GLY A 372 -50.49 9.06 1.57
C GLY A 372 -50.34 7.86 0.63
N LEU A 373 -49.16 7.73 0.01
CA LEU A 373 -48.83 6.55 -0.81
C LEU A 373 -48.81 5.26 0.02
N GLU A 374 -48.22 5.30 1.23
CA GLU A 374 -48.23 4.15 2.17
C GLU A 374 -49.65 3.71 2.55
N ASN A 375 -50.57 4.65 2.70
CA ASN A 375 -51.96 4.41 3.05
C ASN A 375 -52.91 4.25 1.82
N ASN A 376 -52.30 4.20 0.60
CA ASN A 376 -53.00 4.02 -0.67
C ASN A 376 -54.13 5.05 -0.93
N VAL A 377 -53.94 6.31 -0.51
CA VAL A 377 -54.86 7.40 -0.82
C VAL A 377 -54.47 8.12 -2.11
N ASP A 378 -55.42 8.76 -2.76
CA ASP A 378 -55.17 9.54 -3.99
C ASP A 378 -54.41 10.83 -3.69
N ILE A 379 -53.09 10.76 -3.79
CA ILE A 379 -52.19 11.89 -3.57
C ILE A 379 -52.36 13.00 -4.63
N SER A 380 -52.93 12.72 -5.81
CA SER A 380 -53.04 13.70 -6.89
C SER A 380 -53.88 14.93 -6.48
N ILE A 381 -54.70 14.74 -5.46
CA ILE A 381 -55.56 15.80 -4.89
C ILE A 381 -54.73 16.90 -4.22
N TYR A 382 -53.65 16.52 -3.48
CA TYR A 382 -52.93 17.42 -2.62
C TYR A 382 -51.39 17.46 -2.87
N ALA A 383 -50.80 16.55 -3.64
CA ALA A 383 -49.37 16.59 -3.98
C ALA A 383 -49.07 17.73 -4.98
N LYS A 384 -49.27 18.94 -4.54
CA LYS A 384 -49.10 20.18 -5.31
C LYS A 384 -48.39 21.21 -4.46
N PRO A 385 -47.37 21.93 -5.00
CA PRO A 385 -46.58 22.91 -4.25
C PRO A 385 -47.38 24.03 -3.59
N GLU A 386 -48.55 24.34 -4.14
CA GLU A 386 -49.46 25.37 -3.61
C GLU A 386 -50.11 25.07 -2.25
N TYR A 387 -50.04 23.80 -1.81
CA TYR A 387 -50.51 23.44 -0.47
C TYR A 387 -49.36 23.50 0.53
N GLU A 388 -49.59 24.17 1.64
CA GLU A 388 -48.69 24.11 2.79
C GLU A 388 -48.75 22.72 3.46
N THR A 389 -47.70 22.31 4.17
CA THR A 389 -47.63 21.01 4.84
C THR A 389 -48.84 20.74 5.74
N PRO A 390 -49.33 21.69 6.60
CA PRO A 390 -50.50 21.46 7.43
C PRO A 390 -51.79 21.25 6.62
N GLN A 391 -51.92 21.91 5.45
CA GLN A 391 -53.07 21.67 4.54
C GLN A 391 -53.01 20.27 3.94
N MET A 392 -51.84 19.81 3.47
CA MET A 392 -51.64 18.46 2.95
C MET A 392 -51.99 17.41 4.00
N LEU A 393 -51.58 17.62 5.27
CA LEU A 393 -51.95 16.75 6.41
C LEU A 393 -53.47 16.62 6.57
N GLU A 394 -54.22 17.73 6.60
CA GLU A 394 -55.66 17.69 6.79
C GLU A 394 -56.37 17.01 5.60
N ILE A 395 -55.86 17.19 4.38
CA ILE A 395 -56.41 16.50 3.19
C ILE A 395 -56.13 14.99 3.24
N ARG A 396 -54.83 14.61 3.53
CA ARG A 396 -54.45 13.21 3.65
C ARG A 396 -55.28 12.47 4.70
N VAL A 397 -55.39 13.01 5.91
CA VAL A 397 -56.18 12.40 6.98
C VAL A 397 -57.63 12.23 6.57
N GLY A 398 -58.24 13.21 5.88
CA GLY A 398 -59.58 13.08 5.38
C GLY A 398 -59.74 11.98 4.32
N LEU A 399 -58.79 11.80 3.46
CA LEU A 399 -58.74 10.72 2.46
C LEU A 399 -58.58 9.36 3.14
N GLU A 400 -57.74 9.23 4.17
CA GLU A 400 -57.54 8.03 4.97
C GLU A 400 -58.84 7.61 5.67
N ASP A 401 -59.64 8.57 6.12
CA ASP A 401 -60.96 8.38 6.73
C ASP A 401 -62.11 8.23 5.70
N ASN A 402 -61.79 8.13 4.40
CA ASN A 402 -62.74 8.05 3.27
C ASN A 402 -63.74 9.22 3.24
N LEU A 403 -63.33 10.42 3.65
CA LEU A 403 -64.18 11.61 3.62
C LEU A 403 -64.18 12.26 2.24
N ASP A 404 -65.28 12.95 1.89
CA ASP A 404 -65.33 13.79 0.70
C ASP A 404 -64.50 15.10 0.90
N VAL A 405 -63.19 15.01 0.62
CA VAL A 405 -62.27 16.14 0.77
C VAL A 405 -62.50 17.27 -0.23
N SER A 406 -63.34 17.07 -1.26
CA SER A 406 -63.63 18.11 -2.26
C SER A 406 -64.22 19.38 -1.67
N TRP A 407 -64.79 19.28 -0.48
CA TRP A 407 -65.32 20.44 0.25
C TRP A 407 -64.21 21.39 0.68
N TYR A 408 -63.02 20.91 1.05
CA TYR A 408 -61.98 21.72 1.63
C TYR A 408 -60.60 21.58 0.98
N ALA A 409 -60.33 20.59 0.14
CA ALA A 409 -59.06 20.45 -0.59
C ALA A 409 -58.92 21.54 -1.64
N LYS A 410 -58.79 22.76 -1.19
CA LYS A 410 -58.66 23.98 -1.99
C LYS A 410 -57.63 24.91 -1.32
N PRO A 411 -56.60 25.43 -2.00
CA PRO A 411 -55.51 26.23 -1.40
C PRO A 411 -56.01 27.48 -0.63
N LYS A 412 -57.20 27.96 -0.94
CA LYS A 412 -57.81 29.14 -0.29
C LYS A 412 -58.23 28.89 1.17
N PHE A 413 -58.38 27.66 1.60
CA PHE A 413 -58.64 27.33 3.02
C PHE A 413 -57.30 27.14 3.73
N ASN A 414 -57.14 27.76 4.90
CA ASN A 414 -56.02 27.42 5.76
C ASN A 414 -56.25 26.06 6.47
N ASP A 415 -55.19 25.50 7.07
CA ASP A 415 -55.23 24.23 7.76
C ASP A 415 -56.31 24.15 8.85
N SER A 416 -56.49 25.22 9.62
CA SER A 416 -57.48 25.28 10.68
C SER A 416 -58.91 25.28 10.15
N GLN A 417 -59.17 25.94 9.03
CA GLN A 417 -60.47 25.87 8.32
C GLN A 417 -60.71 24.49 7.75
N MET A 418 -59.71 23.91 7.12
CA MET A 418 -59.77 22.51 6.60
C MET A 418 -60.10 21.53 7.71
N ARG A 419 -59.46 21.67 8.88
CA ARG A 419 -59.72 20.82 10.06
C ARG A 419 -61.15 20.94 10.55
N GLU A 420 -61.69 22.16 10.67
CA GLU A 420 -63.07 22.35 11.11
C GLU A 420 -64.09 21.70 10.15
N ILE A 421 -63.80 21.71 8.82
CA ILE A 421 -64.63 21.05 7.81
C ILE A 421 -64.46 19.52 7.90
N ARG A 422 -63.22 18.98 7.97
CA ARG A 422 -62.93 17.56 8.09
C ARG A 422 -63.63 16.97 9.32
N GLU A 423 -63.46 17.56 10.51
CA GLU A 423 -64.11 17.12 11.74
C GLU A 423 -65.65 17.16 11.66
N GLY A 424 -66.21 18.04 10.81
CA GLY A 424 -67.64 18.06 10.54
C GLY A 424 -68.08 16.87 9.68
N LEU A 425 -67.32 16.55 8.65
CA LEU A 425 -67.52 15.38 7.78
C LEU A 425 -67.40 14.07 8.56
N GLU A 426 -66.41 13.92 9.43
CA GLU A 426 -66.25 12.77 10.35
C GLU A 426 -67.49 12.53 11.20
N LYS A 427 -68.22 13.58 11.57
CA LYS A 427 -69.45 13.50 12.36
C LYS A 427 -70.70 13.43 11.51
N GLY A 428 -70.56 13.25 10.18
CA GLY A 428 -71.72 13.17 9.28
C GLY A 428 -72.53 14.46 9.16
N LEU A 429 -71.89 15.66 9.46
CA LEU A 429 -72.63 16.93 9.40
C LEU A 429 -72.69 17.46 7.96
N ASN A 430 -73.72 18.20 7.65
CA ASN A 430 -73.81 18.96 6.40
C ASN A 430 -72.86 20.17 6.44
N VAL A 431 -71.66 19.99 5.92
CA VAL A 431 -70.58 21.00 5.91
C VAL A 431 -70.82 22.14 4.92
N SER A 432 -71.72 21.96 3.93
CA SER A 432 -72.02 22.97 2.92
C SER A 432 -72.45 24.32 3.54
N ILE A 433 -72.94 24.28 4.76
CA ILE A 433 -73.44 25.43 5.50
C ILE A 433 -72.30 26.39 5.89
N TYR A 434 -71.03 25.83 6.08
CA TYR A 434 -69.93 26.60 6.59
C TYR A 434 -68.60 26.38 5.84
N ALA A 435 -68.56 25.43 4.88
CA ALA A 435 -67.35 25.23 4.07
C ALA A 435 -67.20 26.37 3.04
N ASN A 436 -67.00 27.55 3.57
CA ASN A 436 -66.74 28.80 2.82
C ASN A 436 -65.50 29.51 3.40
N SER A 437 -64.51 29.80 2.57
CA SER A 437 -63.25 30.46 2.97
C SER A 437 -63.43 31.85 3.61
N ASP A 438 -64.59 32.49 3.44
CA ASP A 438 -64.92 33.79 4.05
C ASP A 438 -65.16 33.67 5.56
N PHE A 439 -65.52 32.46 6.05
CA PHE A 439 -65.64 32.21 7.47
C PHE A 439 -64.26 31.91 8.07
N ASN A 440 -63.92 32.61 9.16
CA ASN A 440 -62.74 32.25 9.93
C ASN A 440 -62.97 30.95 10.75
N GLU A 441 -61.92 30.34 11.28
CA GLU A 441 -61.97 29.08 12.03
C GLU A 441 -62.95 29.11 13.22
N LYS A 442 -63.06 30.28 13.93
CA LYS A 442 -63.95 30.45 15.09
C LYS A 442 -65.42 30.43 14.68
N GLU A 443 -65.70 31.04 13.55
CA GLU A 443 -67.08 31.07 12.99
C GLU A 443 -67.48 29.66 12.53
N MET A 444 -66.58 28.98 11.77
CA MET A 444 -66.82 27.60 11.38
C MET A 444 -67.02 26.66 12.57
N ARG A 445 -66.20 26.80 13.61
CA ARG A 445 -66.32 26.04 14.87
C ARG A 445 -67.66 26.32 15.60
N LYS A 446 -68.11 27.55 15.62
CA LYS A 446 -69.40 27.90 16.21
C LYS A 446 -70.55 27.22 15.45
N ILE A 447 -70.56 27.33 14.12
CA ILE A 447 -71.60 26.73 13.29
C ILE A 447 -71.56 25.20 13.46
N LYS A 448 -70.41 24.58 13.41
CA LYS A 448 -70.21 23.13 13.63
C LYS A 448 -70.79 22.70 14.99
N ARG A 449 -70.54 23.41 16.07
CA ARG A 449 -71.10 23.12 17.41
C ARG A 449 -72.62 23.18 17.44
N GLU A 450 -73.20 24.18 16.77
CA GLU A 450 -74.64 24.30 16.67
C GLU A 450 -75.30 23.12 15.89
N LEU A 451 -74.65 22.70 14.81
CA LEU A 451 -75.11 21.53 14.03
C LEU A 451 -75.05 20.23 14.86
N ILE A 452 -73.96 20.05 15.64
CA ILE A 452 -73.87 18.89 16.56
C ILE A 452 -74.98 18.87 17.61
N LYS A 453 -75.27 20.05 18.20
CA LYS A 453 -76.36 20.17 19.16
C LYS A 453 -77.73 19.84 18.53
N LYS A 454 -77.97 20.28 17.30
CA LYS A 454 -79.22 19.93 16.54
C LYS A 454 -79.34 18.46 16.18
N ALA A 455 -78.19 17.82 15.77
CA ALA A 455 -78.19 16.40 15.47
C ALA A 455 -78.40 15.52 16.67
N LYS A 456 -78.03 15.91 17.90
CA LYS A 456 -78.22 15.18 19.15
C LYS A 456 -79.72 15.33 19.69
N LYS A 457 -80.43 16.30 19.16
CA LYS A 457 -81.83 16.51 19.55
C LYS A 457 -82.86 15.80 18.62
N ARG A 458 -82.37 15.25 17.52
CA ARG A 458 -83.12 14.32 16.61
C ARG A 458 -82.81 12.88 16.97
#